data_cf87fcc5eb108f4a3e772a6a06503630
#
_entry.id   cf87fcc5eb108f4a3e772a6a06503630
#
_cell.length_a   1.000
_cell.length_b   1.000
_cell.length_c   1.000
_cell.angle_alpha   90.00
_cell.angle_beta   90.00
_cell.angle_gamma   90.00
#
_symmetry.space_group_name_H-M   'P 1'
#
loop_
_entity.id
_entity.type
_entity.pdbx_description
1 polymer ?
#
loop_
_entity_poly.entity_id
_entity_poly.type
_entity_poly.pdbx_seq_one_letter_code
_entity_poly.pdbx_strand_id
1 'polypeptide(L)'
;VVTTGPKPAFDEIEGLGPAGHTHSLCEAAHLQHCSRGWRDFVEHPGPLVVGAVQGASCFAPAYESLFHMDADLRHRGLRDRVAVTFVTAEPWIGHLGLGGMDDARERLEASMRERGIAWLANARVDRVERERMHVSECDAAGKSLRRRVLPFRYAMLMPAFRGIDAVAGIEGLANARGFILVDEHQRNPRYPNIYAAGATVEAASALPTPVPTGTHKTAYMVESMVTTTAQNIRDQIDGRAPSQRASWRAVSLADLGAGGLAFIANEEPPPRRIDWFEQGDWVQLARCSVCNVGD
;
A
#
# COMPACT_ATOMS: atom_id res chain seq x y z
N VAL A 1 18.88 -14.81 -8.78
CA VAL A 1 17.53 -14.40 -8.38
C VAL A 1 17.58 -13.00 -7.80
N VAL A 2 16.63 -12.12 -8.20
CA VAL A 2 16.51 -10.75 -7.69
C VAL A 2 15.30 -10.68 -6.75
N THR A 3 15.55 -10.39 -5.47
CA THR A 3 14.53 -10.28 -4.42
C THR A 3 14.79 -9.10 -3.49
N THR A 4 15.38 -8.04 -4.04
CA THR A 4 15.87 -6.86 -3.30
C THR A 4 14.77 -5.98 -2.72
N GLY A 5 13.52 -6.20 -3.12
CA GLY A 5 12.42 -5.30 -2.84
C GLY A 5 12.55 -3.95 -3.57
N PRO A 6 11.56 -3.08 -3.46
CA PRO A 6 11.62 -1.70 -3.91
C PRO A 6 12.08 -0.78 -2.77
N LYS A 7 12.42 0.45 -3.11
CA LYS A 7 12.66 1.54 -2.15
C LYS A 7 11.51 2.57 -2.19
N PRO A 8 11.20 3.23 -1.06
CA PRO A 8 10.25 4.33 -1.03
C PRO A 8 10.73 5.51 -1.90
N ALA A 9 9.82 6.10 -2.66
CA ALA A 9 10.11 7.20 -3.57
C ALA A 9 9.65 8.55 -2.96
N PHE A 10 10.15 8.88 -1.78
CA PHE A 10 9.77 10.11 -1.07
C PHE A 10 10.13 11.38 -1.83
N ASP A 11 11.20 11.35 -2.59
CA ASP A 11 11.72 12.47 -3.39
C ASP A 11 10.85 12.85 -4.59
N GLU A 12 9.82 12.07 -4.90
CA GLU A 12 8.84 12.41 -5.94
C GLU A 12 7.85 13.51 -5.48
N ILE A 13 7.78 13.78 -4.18
CA ILE A 13 6.90 14.81 -3.60
C ILE A 13 7.72 15.62 -2.60
N GLU A 14 7.83 16.93 -2.84
CA GLU A 14 8.53 17.84 -1.95
C GLU A 14 8.02 17.77 -0.52
N GLY A 15 8.92 17.56 0.44
CA GLY A 15 8.61 17.48 1.86
C GLY A 15 7.96 16.19 2.35
N LEU A 16 7.78 15.18 1.48
CA LEU A 16 7.26 13.88 1.87
C LEU A 16 8.34 13.05 2.58
N GLY A 17 7.91 12.22 3.53
CA GLY A 17 8.71 11.20 4.19
C GLY A 17 9.45 11.65 5.45
N PRO A 18 10.19 10.72 6.10
CA PRO A 18 10.83 10.95 7.40
C PRO A 18 11.94 12.02 7.40
N ALA A 19 12.57 12.25 6.26
CA ALA A 19 13.53 13.35 6.08
C ALA A 19 12.86 14.70 5.77
N GLY A 20 11.56 14.70 5.49
CA GLY A 20 10.73 15.86 5.25
C GLY A 20 9.83 16.18 6.45
N HIS A 21 8.52 16.18 6.21
CA HIS A 21 7.52 16.61 7.18
C HIS A 21 6.47 15.56 7.53
N THR A 22 6.61 14.30 7.02
CA THR A 22 5.66 13.24 7.27
C THR A 22 6.34 11.98 7.81
N HIS A 23 5.56 11.15 8.49
CA HIS A 23 5.98 9.83 8.93
C HIS A 23 5.68 8.76 7.86
N SER A 24 6.33 7.61 8.00
CA SER A 24 6.16 6.45 7.12
C SER A 24 6.39 5.16 7.90
N LEU A 25 5.77 4.07 7.46
CA LEU A 25 5.89 2.72 8.04
C LEU A 25 6.68 1.75 7.14
N CYS A 26 7.31 2.24 6.06
CA CYS A 26 7.91 1.38 5.03
C CYS A 26 9.18 0.66 5.47
N GLU A 27 9.87 1.13 6.51
CA GLU A 27 11.15 0.59 6.98
C GLU A 27 11.21 0.59 8.51
N ALA A 28 11.97 -0.33 9.10
CA ALA A 28 12.11 -0.44 10.55
C ALA A 28 12.60 0.86 11.23
N ALA A 29 13.52 1.59 10.58
CA ALA A 29 13.98 2.89 11.08
C ALA A 29 12.85 3.93 11.12
N HIS A 30 11.91 3.87 10.18
CA HIS A 30 10.76 4.75 10.12
C HIS A 30 9.78 4.49 11.28
N LEU A 31 9.62 3.24 11.71
CA LEU A 31 8.75 2.89 12.85
C LEU A 31 9.17 3.57 14.15
N GLN A 32 10.48 3.67 14.41
CA GLN A 32 10.99 4.38 15.60
C GLN A 32 10.69 5.89 15.52
N HIS A 33 10.80 6.46 14.31
CA HIS A 33 10.47 7.87 14.08
C HIS A 33 8.96 8.11 14.27
N CYS A 34 8.11 7.25 13.72
CA CYS A 34 6.65 7.28 13.92
C CYS A 34 6.29 7.20 15.41
N SER A 35 6.86 6.25 16.15
CA SER A 35 6.57 6.06 17.57
C SER A 35 6.95 7.28 18.43
N ARG A 36 8.08 7.92 18.13
CA ARG A 36 8.49 9.17 18.82
C ARG A 36 7.55 10.31 18.47
N GLY A 37 7.26 10.51 17.18
CA GLY A 37 6.34 11.54 16.74
C GLY A 37 4.92 11.36 17.28
N TRP A 38 4.45 10.10 17.39
CA TRP A 38 3.14 9.80 17.98
C TRP A 38 3.07 10.14 19.47
N ARG A 39 4.13 9.89 20.25
CA ARG A 39 4.20 10.30 21.66
C ARG A 39 4.14 11.80 21.82
N ASP A 40 4.91 12.57 21.03
CA ASP A 40 4.82 14.04 21.04
C ASP A 40 3.42 14.53 20.62
N PHE A 41 2.82 13.87 19.61
CA PHE A 41 1.49 14.22 19.14
C PHE A 41 0.39 14.04 20.19
N VAL A 42 0.41 12.97 20.97
CA VAL A 42 -0.62 12.75 22.01
C VAL A 42 -0.46 13.69 23.19
N GLU A 43 0.74 14.21 23.44
CA GLU A 43 0.99 15.28 24.45
C GLU A 43 0.49 16.63 23.92
N HIS A 44 0.66 16.90 22.63
CA HIS A 44 0.29 18.16 21.97
C HIS A 44 -0.62 17.89 20.75
N PRO A 45 -1.87 17.45 20.98
CA PRO A 45 -2.74 17.02 19.90
C PRO A 45 -3.17 18.17 18.98
N GLY A 46 -3.31 17.86 17.71
CA GLY A 46 -3.76 18.75 16.65
C GLY A 46 -4.36 17.97 15.48
N PRO A 47 -4.51 18.53 14.29
CA PRO A 47 -5.04 17.80 13.16
C PRO A 47 -4.13 16.62 12.76
N LEU A 48 -4.73 15.48 12.45
CA LEU A 48 -4.08 14.23 12.01
C LEU A 48 -4.41 13.97 10.54
N VAL A 49 -3.38 13.73 9.73
CA VAL A 49 -3.54 13.29 8.34
C VAL A 49 -2.88 11.91 8.17
N VAL A 50 -3.65 10.96 7.67
CA VAL A 50 -3.15 9.60 7.34
C VAL A 50 -3.51 9.30 5.88
N GLY A 51 -2.72 8.49 5.19
CA GLY A 51 -3.14 8.10 3.85
C GLY A 51 -2.05 7.49 2.97
N ALA A 52 -2.32 7.53 1.65
CA ALA A 52 -1.45 6.98 0.62
C ALA A 52 -1.41 7.93 -0.59
N VAL A 53 -0.20 8.33 -0.99
CA VAL A 53 -0.01 9.28 -2.09
C VAL A 53 -0.14 8.61 -3.46
N GLN A 54 -0.14 9.41 -4.53
CA GLN A 54 -0.09 8.91 -5.91
C GLN A 54 1.06 7.93 -6.12
N GLY A 55 0.80 6.87 -6.88
CA GLY A 55 1.76 5.80 -7.14
C GLY A 55 1.97 4.83 -5.96
N ALA A 56 1.36 5.05 -4.81
CA ALA A 56 1.38 4.10 -3.71
C ALA A 56 0.72 2.79 -4.11
N SER A 57 1.27 1.66 -3.65
CA SER A 57 0.75 0.31 -3.88
C SER A 57 0.29 -0.39 -2.60
N CYS A 58 0.56 0.19 -1.42
CA CYS A 58 0.25 -0.39 -0.12
C CYS A 58 -0.84 0.44 0.58
N PHE A 59 -2.11 0.18 0.25
CA PHE A 59 -3.24 0.91 0.84
C PHE A 59 -3.68 0.32 2.18
N ALA A 60 -3.70 -1.00 2.34
CA ALA A 60 -4.12 -1.65 3.58
C ALA A 60 -3.37 -1.13 4.82
N PRO A 61 -2.03 -0.96 4.83
CA PRO A 61 -1.32 -0.36 5.96
C PRO A 61 -1.74 1.08 6.27
N ALA A 62 -2.17 1.86 5.27
CA ALA A 62 -2.68 3.20 5.51
C ALA A 62 -4.02 3.17 6.27
N TYR A 63 -4.94 2.28 5.89
CA TYR A 63 -6.19 2.05 6.62
C TYR A 63 -5.93 1.51 8.03
N GLU A 64 -5.05 0.50 8.18
CA GLU A 64 -4.65 -0.02 9.48
C GLU A 64 -4.16 1.10 10.40
N SER A 65 -3.22 1.91 9.93
CA SER A 65 -2.67 3.02 10.70
C SER A 65 -3.73 4.04 11.10
N LEU A 66 -4.64 4.38 10.18
CA LEU A 66 -5.74 5.30 10.43
C LEU A 66 -6.61 4.82 11.60
N PHE A 67 -7.06 3.58 11.53
CA PHE A 67 -7.98 3.03 12.53
C PHE A 67 -7.29 2.74 13.87
N HIS A 68 -6.03 2.31 13.87
CA HIS A 68 -5.23 2.17 15.09
C HIS A 68 -4.99 3.51 15.79
N MET A 69 -4.66 4.55 15.03
CA MET A 69 -4.49 5.90 15.58
C MET A 69 -5.80 6.45 16.13
N ASP A 70 -6.94 6.24 15.45
CA ASP A 70 -8.26 6.61 15.95
C ASP A 70 -8.59 5.87 17.24
N ALA A 71 -8.33 4.56 17.30
CA ALA A 71 -8.57 3.75 18.49
C ALA A 71 -7.71 4.19 19.68
N ASP A 72 -6.42 4.46 19.49
CA ASP A 72 -5.54 4.95 20.55
C ASP A 72 -5.97 6.33 21.05
N LEU A 73 -6.38 7.24 20.16
CA LEU A 73 -6.94 8.54 20.56
C LEU A 73 -8.21 8.41 21.39
N ARG A 74 -9.10 7.46 21.05
CA ARG A 74 -10.30 7.16 21.84
C ARG A 74 -9.94 6.59 23.21
N HIS A 75 -9.03 5.63 23.24
CA HIS A 75 -8.54 5.04 24.50
C HIS A 75 -7.94 6.10 25.45
N ARG A 76 -7.27 7.11 24.89
CA ARG A 76 -6.69 8.23 25.64
C ARG A 76 -7.67 9.36 25.96
N GLY A 77 -8.91 9.31 25.48
CA GLY A 77 -9.87 10.41 25.62
C GLY A 77 -9.49 11.68 24.84
N LEU A 78 -8.70 11.56 23.80
CA LEU A 78 -8.20 12.69 22.99
C LEU A 78 -8.96 12.86 21.66
N ARG A 79 -9.77 11.87 21.26
CA ARG A 79 -10.37 11.83 19.91
C ARG A 79 -11.16 13.07 19.53
N ASP A 80 -11.92 13.64 20.44
CA ASP A 80 -12.76 14.82 20.21
C ASP A 80 -11.96 16.11 20.00
N ARG A 81 -10.67 16.10 20.33
CA ARG A 81 -9.74 17.23 20.15
C ARG A 81 -8.96 17.15 18.85
N VAL A 82 -9.11 16.06 18.09
CA VAL A 82 -8.29 15.74 16.90
C VAL A 82 -9.19 15.63 15.67
N ALA A 83 -9.04 16.57 14.75
CA ALA A 83 -9.61 16.44 13.41
C ALA A 83 -8.78 15.40 12.64
N VAL A 84 -9.42 14.32 12.17
CA VAL A 84 -8.76 13.23 11.43
C VAL A 84 -9.18 13.27 9.97
N THR A 85 -8.20 13.28 9.07
CA THR A 85 -8.44 13.26 7.62
C THR A 85 -7.63 12.15 6.97
N PHE A 86 -8.29 11.33 6.16
CA PHE A 86 -7.65 10.34 5.29
C PHE A 86 -7.50 10.89 3.88
N VAL A 87 -6.28 10.82 3.32
CA VAL A 87 -5.98 11.30 1.96
C VAL A 87 -5.48 10.13 1.12
N THR A 88 -6.15 9.86 -0.01
CA THR A 88 -5.75 8.72 -0.84
C THR A 88 -5.82 9.03 -2.33
N ALA A 89 -4.85 8.48 -3.07
CA ALA A 89 -4.85 8.46 -4.53
C ALA A 89 -5.91 7.51 -5.11
N GLU A 90 -6.45 6.61 -4.30
CA GLU A 90 -7.53 5.73 -4.72
C GLU A 90 -8.71 6.52 -5.28
N PRO A 91 -9.34 6.10 -6.39
CA PRO A 91 -10.49 6.80 -6.95
C PRO A 91 -11.69 6.87 -6.01
N TRP A 92 -11.81 5.91 -5.07
CA TRP A 92 -12.77 5.86 -3.97
C TRP A 92 -12.20 5.05 -2.79
N ILE A 93 -12.77 5.22 -1.61
CA ILE A 93 -12.39 4.47 -0.41
C ILE A 93 -12.64 2.97 -0.63
N GLY A 94 -11.63 2.14 -0.30
CA GLY A 94 -11.73 0.69 -0.47
C GLY A 94 -11.45 0.18 -1.89
N HIS A 95 -10.89 1.01 -2.77
CA HIS A 95 -10.36 0.55 -4.07
C HIS A 95 -9.14 -0.36 -3.89
N LEU A 96 -8.32 -0.12 -2.86
CA LEU A 96 -7.16 -0.92 -2.40
C LEU A 96 -6.07 -1.18 -3.47
N GLY A 97 -6.08 -0.42 -4.58
CA GLY A 97 -5.21 -0.69 -5.72
C GLY A 97 -5.63 -1.92 -6.53
N LEU A 98 -6.77 -2.51 -6.23
CA LEU A 98 -7.30 -3.76 -6.79
C LEU A 98 -8.55 -3.55 -7.67
N GLY A 99 -9.00 -2.32 -7.86
CA GLY A 99 -10.24 -2.02 -8.60
C GLY A 99 -11.51 -2.06 -7.73
N GLY A 100 -11.34 -2.07 -6.40
CA GLY A 100 -12.43 -2.24 -5.44
C GLY A 100 -12.77 -3.72 -5.22
N MET A 101 -13.60 -3.97 -4.23
CA MET A 101 -14.00 -5.33 -3.83
C MET A 101 -15.39 -5.25 -3.21
N ASP A 102 -16.31 -6.09 -3.67
CA ASP A 102 -17.65 -6.27 -3.13
C ASP A 102 -18.20 -4.99 -2.47
N ASP A 103 -18.65 -5.05 -1.21
CA ASP A 103 -19.15 -3.93 -0.41
C ASP A 103 -18.06 -3.18 0.40
N ALA A 104 -16.76 -3.38 0.07
CA ALA A 104 -15.63 -2.76 0.79
C ALA A 104 -15.75 -1.24 0.90
N ARG A 105 -16.18 -0.58 -0.18
CA ARG A 105 -16.40 0.88 -0.20
C ARG A 105 -17.41 1.29 0.85
N GLU A 106 -18.58 0.66 0.83
CA GLU A 106 -19.70 1.02 1.69
C GLU A 106 -19.35 0.80 3.15
N ARG A 107 -18.73 -0.32 3.49
CA ARG A 107 -18.30 -0.66 4.86
C ARG A 107 -17.22 0.27 5.38
N LEU A 108 -16.17 0.53 4.61
CA LEU A 108 -15.09 1.42 5.04
C LEU A 108 -15.55 2.87 5.16
N GLU A 109 -16.36 3.37 4.22
CA GLU A 109 -16.94 4.70 4.32
C GLU A 109 -17.89 4.81 5.54
N ALA A 110 -18.70 3.78 5.84
CA ALA A 110 -19.55 3.75 7.02
C ALA A 110 -18.71 3.81 8.31
N SER A 111 -17.67 2.96 8.40
CA SER A 111 -16.75 2.95 9.54
C SER A 111 -16.04 4.30 9.75
N MET A 112 -15.66 4.98 8.67
CA MET A 112 -15.06 6.31 8.75
C MET A 112 -16.08 7.37 9.22
N ARG A 113 -17.33 7.33 8.71
CA ARG A 113 -18.39 8.25 9.13
C ARG A 113 -18.71 8.10 10.61
N GLU A 114 -18.89 6.86 11.09
CA GLU A 114 -19.16 6.56 12.51
C GLU A 114 -18.05 7.07 13.44
N ARG A 115 -16.82 7.09 12.94
CA ARG A 115 -15.65 7.55 13.68
C ARG A 115 -15.38 9.06 13.50
N GLY A 116 -16.18 9.77 12.71
CA GLY A 116 -15.97 11.18 12.41
C GLY A 116 -14.67 11.45 11.68
N ILE A 117 -14.23 10.52 10.80
CA ILE A 117 -13.05 10.64 9.97
C ILE A 117 -13.46 11.24 8.62
N ALA A 118 -12.89 12.38 8.26
CA ALA A 118 -13.04 12.96 6.93
C ALA A 118 -12.09 12.27 5.92
N TRP A 119 -12.42 12.28 4.62
CA TRP A 119 -11.52 11.74 3.61
C TRP A 119 -11.53 12.55 2.31
N LEU A 120 -10.43 12.46 1.60
CA LEU A 120 -10.24 12.93 0.24
C LEU A 120 -9.74 11.73 -0.60
N ALA A 121 -10.61 11.19 -1.45
CA ALA A 121 -10.26 10.18 -2.43
C ALA A 121 -9.99 10.84 -3.80
N ASN A 122 -9.37 10.12 -4.72
CA ASN A 122 -8.89 10.62 -6.00
C ASN A 122 -8.08 11.91 -5.83
N ALA A 123 -7.21 11.90 -4.83
CA ALA A 123 -6.47 13.05 -4.36
C ALA A 123 -4.97 12.89 -4.62
N ARG A 124 -4.35 13.92 -5.17
CA ARG A 124 -2.91 14.01 -5.39
C ARG A 124 -2.29 14.94 -4.34
N VAL A 125 -1.27 14.46 -3.64
CA VAL A 125 -0.46 15.30 -2.77
C VAL A 125 0.55 16.05 -3.64
N ASP A 126 0.41 17.37 -3.71
CA ASP A 126 1.26 18.20 -4.58
C ASP A 126 2.62 18.50 -3.90
N ARG A 127 2.61 18.85 -2.62
CA ARG A 127 3.78 19.04 -1.75
C ARG A 127 3.39 19.03 -0.28
N VAL A 128 4.36 18.86 0.59
CA VAL A 128 4.19 18.94 2.04
C VAL A 128 5.15 19.98 2.62
N GLU A 129 4.61 20.91 3.37
CA GLU A 129 5.35 21.89 4.16
C GLU A 129 5.20 21.55 5.64
N ARG A 130 5.96 22.18 6.50
CA ARG A 130 5.78 22.02 7.94
C ARG A 130 4.35 22.35 8.34
N GLU A 131 3.64 21.36 8.89
CA GLU A 131 2.25 21.44 9.36
C GLU A 131 1.20 21.78 8.28
N ARG A 132 1.55 21.71 6.97
CA ARG A 132 0.62 21.96 5.87
C ARG A 132 0.84 20.97 4.73
N MET A 133 -0.22 20.38 4.26
CA MET A 133 -0.21 19.48 3.10
C MET A 133 -1.06 20.08 1.99
N HIS A 134 -0.47 20.27 0.81
CA HIS A 134 -1.15 20.77 -0.38
C HIS A 134 -1.66 19.58 -1.18
N VAL A 135 -2.96 19.54 -1.42
CA VAL A 135 -3.66 18.42 -2.07
C VAL A 135 -4.54 18.94 -3.18
N SER A 136 -4.50 18.27 -4.33
CA SER A 136 -5.41 18.47 -5.45
C SER A 136 -6.42 17.33 -5.49
N GLU A 137 -7.71 17.64 -5.34
CA GLU A 137 -8.80 16.74 -5.68
C GLU A 137 -8.93 16.68 -7.20
N CYS A 138 -8.99 15.48 -7.78
CA CYS A 138 -9.00 15.29 -9.22
C CYS A 138 -10.35 14.74 -9.73
N ASP A 139 -10.65 15.01 -11.00
CA ASP A 139 -11.79 14.41 -11.71
C ASP A 139 -11.45 13.00 -12.25
N ALA A 140 -12.39 12.40 -12.96
CA ALA A 140 -12.23 11.08 -13.57
C ALA A 140 -11.14 11.04 -14.67
N ALA A 141 -10.68 12.18 -15.16
CA ALA A 141 -9.59 12.31 -16.12
C ALA A 141 -8.23 12.65 -15.44
N GLY A 142 -8.20 12.72 -14.11
CA GLY A 142 -7.00 13.07 -13.33
C GLY A 142 -6.69 14.58 -13.32
N LYS A 143 -7.59 15.43 -13.83
CA LYS A 143 -7.42 16.87 -13.81
C LYS A 143 -7.81 17.44 -12.45
N SER A 144 -7.00 18.37 -11.92
CA SER A 144 -7.29 19.04 -10.66
C SER A 144 -8.60 19.86 -10.76
N LEU A 145 -9.58 19.50 -9.93
CA LEU A 145 -10.84 20.21 -9.74
C LEU A 145 -10.71 21.27 -8.64
N ARG A 146 -10.06 20.90 -7.54
CA ARG A 146 -9.97 21.77 -6.37
C ARG A 146 -8.66 21.55 -5.65
N ARG A 147 -8.02 22.63 -5.24
CA ARG A 147 -6.84 22.60 -4.38
C ARG A 147 -7.24 22.87 -2.94
N ARG A 148 -6.65 22.11 -2.02
CA ARG A 148 -6.81 22.28 -0.57
C ARG A 148 -5.46 22.37 0.10
N VAL A 149 -5.44 23.06 1.22
CA VAL A 149 -4.33 23.05 2.18
C VAL A 149 -4.87 22.42 3.46
N LEU A 150 -4.36 21.25 3.80
CA LEU A 150 -4.73 20.54 5.02
C LEU A 150 -3.72 20.87 6.11
N PRO A 151 -4.15 21.46 7.22
CA PRO A 151 -3.27 21.60 8.38
C PRO A 151 -3.08 20.22 9.01
N PHE A 152 -1.89 19.95 9.54
CA PHE A 152 -1.63 18.76 10.35
C PHE A 152 -0.58 19.04 11.43
N ARG A 153 -0.72 18.36 12.55
CA ARG A 153 0.29 18.25 13.61
C ARG A 153 1.07 16.95 13.49
N TYR A 154 0.40 15.90 12.96
CA TYR A 154 1.01 14.63 12.62
C TYR A 154 0.47 14.15 11.27
N ALA A 155 1.37 13.73 10.39
CA ALA A 155 0.98 13.12 9.12
C ALA A 155 1.74 11.80 8.90
N MET A 156 1.04 10.72 8.55
CA MET A 156 1.60 9.43 8.15
C MET A 156 1.11 9.07 6.76
N LEU A 157 2.01 8.98 5.79
CA LEU A 157 1.67 8.73 4.40
C LEU A 157 2.46 7.54 3.85
N MET A 158 1.75 6.64 3.17
CA MET A 158 2.36 5.59 2.35
C MET A 158 2.83 6.19 1.03
N PRO A 159 4.14 6.09 0.70
CA PRO A 159 4.70 6.65 -0.54
C PRO A 159 4.47 5.74 -1.73
N ALA A 160 4.77 6.26 -2.93
CA ALA A 160 5.07 5.43 -4.09
C ALA A 160 6.36 4.63 -3.86
N PHE A 161 6.53 3.56 -4.64
CA PHE A 161 7.74 2.75 -4.63
C PHE A 161 8.41 2.76 -6.01
N ARG A 162 9.73 2.54 -6.01
CA ARG A 162 10.54 2.30 -7.21
C ARG A 162 11.57 1.22 -6.94
N GLY A 163 12.10 0.60 -7.99
CA GLY A 163 13.18 -0.37 -7.86
C GLY A 163 14.45 0.28 -7.29
N ILE A 164 15.38 -0.56 -6.81
CA ILE A 164 16.66 -0.12 -6.30
C ILE A 164 17.61 0.31 -7.43
N ASP A 165 18.56 1.20 -7.12
CA ASP A 165 19.47 1.77 -8.11
C ASP A 165 20.37 0.70 -8.79
N ALA A 166 20.67 -0.40 -8.11
CA ALA A 166 21.49 -1.49 -8.64
C ALA A 166 20.91 -2.17 -9.90
N VAL A 167 19.61 -2.08 -10.13
CA VAL A 167 18.91 -2.68 -11.28
C VAL A 167 18.22 -1.64 -12.17
N ALA A 168 18.09 -0.42 -11.69
CA ALA A 168 17.48 0.66 -12.44
C ALA A 168 18.30 1.02 -13.70
N GLY A 169 17.60 1.29 -14.80
CA GLY A 169 18.24 1.69 -16.07
C GLY A 169 18.91 0.57 -16.87
N ILE A 170 18.90 -0.69 -16.39
CA ILE A 170 19.40 -1.83 -17.16
C ILE A 170 18.33 -2.21 -18.19
N GLU A 171 18.63 -1.96 -19.45
CA GLU A 171 17.72 -2.21 -20.58
C GLU A 171 17.26 -3.67 -20.65
N GLY A 172 15.94 -3.89 -20.69
CA GLY A 172 15.34 -5.22 -20.75
C GLY A 172 15.36 -6.01 -19.42
N LEU A 173 16.05 -5.54 -18.39
CA LEU A 173 16.00 -6.12 -17.06
C LEU A 173 14.88 -5.48 -16.23
N ALA A 174 14.79 -4.17 -16.24
CA ALA A 174 13.82 -3.42 -15.44
C ALA A 174 13.06 -2.40 -16.29
N ASN A 175 11.86 -2.01 -15.82
CA ASN A 175 11.09 -0.93 -16.40
C ASN A 175 11.65 0.45 -15.99
N ALA A 176 11.03 1.54 -16.48
CA ALA A 176 11.45 2.90 -16.19
C ALA A 176 11.42 3.26 -14.68
N ARG A 177 10.64 2.55 -13.87
CA ARG A 177 10.60 2.71 -12.41
C ARG A 177 11.56 1.77 -11.68
N GLY A 178 12.36 0.96 -12.40
CA GLY A 178 13.33 0.02 -11.83
C GLY A 178 12.73 -1.30 -11.31
N PHE A 179 11.47 -1.62 -11.60
CA PHE A 179 10.90 -2.93 -11.31
C PHE A 179 11.33 -3.95 -12.35
N ILE A 180 11.66 -5.16 -11.90
CA ILE A 180 12.18 -6.24 -12.75
C ILE A 180 11.07 -6.79 -13.65
N LEU A 181 11.36 -6.83 -14.94
CA LEU A 181 10.48 -7.46 -15.94
C LEU A 181 10.58 -8.97 -15.84
N VAL A 182 9.45 -9.66 -15.72
CA VAL A 182 9.40 -11.13 -15.70
C VAL A 182 8.29 -11.65 -16.61
N ASP A 183 8.48 -12.87 -17.11
CA ASP A 183 7.45 -13.66 -17.78
C ASP A 183 6.55 -14.38 -16.75
N GLU A 184 5.60 -15.17 -17.23
CA GLU A 184 4.69 -15.96 -16.39
C GLU A 184 5.39 -16.99 -15.49
N HIS A 185 6.66 -17.31 -15.78
CA HIS A 185 7.51 -18.23 -15.05
C HIS A 185 8.44 -17.52 -14.05
N GLN A 186 8.26 -16.22 -13.80
CA GLN A 186 9.11 -15.37 -12.95
C GLN A 186 10.54 -15.20 -13.49
N ARG A 187 10.75 -15.40 -14.79
CA ARG A 187 12.01 -15.30 -15.47
C ARG A 187 12.05 -14.03 -16.32
N ASN A 188 13.20 -13.33 -16.34
CA ASN A 188 13.35 -12.17 -17.19
C ASN A 188 13.35 -12.58 -18.67
N PRO A 189 12.55 -11.93 -19.56
CA PRO A 189 12.46 -12.32 -20.97
C PRO A 189 13.77 -12.10 -21.76
N ARG A 190 14.53 -11.06 -21.41
CA ARG A 190 15.80 -10.74 -22.08
C ARG A 190 16.99 -11.51 -21.53
N TYR A 191 16.96 -11.78 -20.23
CA TYR A 191 18.04 -12.47 -19.50
C TYR A 191 17.49 -13.75 -18.87
N PRO A 192 17.36 -14.85 -19.65
CA PRO A 192 16.64 -16.06 -19.22
C PRO A 192 17.29 -16.83 -18.07
N ASN A 193 18.47 -16.45 -17.63
CA ASN A 193 19.15 -16.94 -16.42
C ASN A 193 18.88 -16.05 -15.18
N ILE A 194 18.09 -14.98 -15.33
CA ILE A 194 17.69 -14.10 -14.23
C ILE A 194 16.23 -14.34 -13.89
N TYR A 195 15.97 -14.64 -12.63
CA TYR A 195 14.66 -14.76 -12.03
C TYR A 195 14.44 -13.65 -11.02
N ALA A 196 13.19 -13.26 -10.81
CA ALA A 196 12.85 -12.30 -9.76
C ALA A 196 11.53 -12.67 -9.07
N ALA A 197 11.43 -12.34 -7.78
CA ALA A 197 10.24 -12.58 -6.98
C ALA A 197 10.03 -11.45 -5.94
N GLY A 198 8.80 -11.31 -5.50
CA GLY A 198 8.43 -10.34 -4.48
C GLY A 198 8.12 -8.95 -5.02
N ALA A 199 8.17 -7.96 -4.14
CA ALA A 199 7.76 -6.59 -4.46
C ALA A 199 8.68 -5.88 -5.48
N THR A 200 9.85 -6.45 -5.79
CA THR A 200 10.77 -5.95 -6.83
C THR A 200 10.27 -6.21 -8.26
N VAL A 201 9.33 -7.15 -8.45
CA VAL A 201 8.82 -7.53 -9.77
C VAL A 201 7.86 -6.49 -10.30
N GLU A 202 7.91 -6.19 -11.61
CA GLU A 202 6.84 -5.43 -12.24
C GLU A 202 5.54 -6.22 -12.18
N ALA A 203 4.46 -5.52 -11.82
CA ALA A 203 3.12 -6.05 -11.97
C ALA A 203 2.33 -5.08 -12.85
N ALA A 204 1.59 -5.60 -13.80
CA ALA A 204 0.64 -4.80 -14.56
C ALA A 204 -0.33 -4.15 -13.58
N SER A 205 -0.61 -2.86 -13.78
CA SER A 205 -1.68 -2.20 -13.02
C SER A 205 -3.00 -2.86 -13.36
N ALA A 206 -3.76 -3.23 -12.36
CA ALA A 206 -5.04 -3.89 -12.56
C ALA A 206 -5.98 -3.05 -13.44
N LEU A 207 -6.07 -1.76 -13.17
CA LEU A 207 -6.81 -0.77 -13.97
C LEU A 207 -6.13 0.61 -13.82
N PRO A 208 -6.04 1.40 -14.89
CA PRO A 208 -5.59 2.78 -14.77
C PRO A 208 -6.58 3.58 -13.93
N THR A 209 -6.04 4.32 -12.95
CA THR A 209 -6.81 5.22 -12.09
C THR A 209 -6.54 6.68 -12.44
N PRO A 210 -7.50 7.61 -12.22
CA PRO A 210 -7.33 9.02 -12.56
C PRO A 210 -6.11 9.67 -11.89
N VAL A 211 -5.96 9.46 -10.58
CA VAL A 211 -4.69 9.67 -9.88
C VAL A 211 -4.00 8.32 -9.84
N PRO A 212 -2.78 8.18 -10.39
CA PRO A 212 -2.13 6.88 -10.52
C PRO A 212 -1.98 6.14 -9.18
N THR A 213 -2.34 4.86 -9.16
CA THR A 213 -2.06 3.94 -8.06
C THR A 213 -1.08 2.87 -8.53
N GLY A 214 -0.23 2.39 -7.62
CA GLY A 214 0.62 1.23 -7.86
C GLY A 214 -0.15 -0.08 -7.68
N THR A 215 0.40 -1.17 -8.18
CA THR A 215 -0.18 -2.51 -8.03
C THR A 215 0.19 -3.09 -6.68
N HIS A 216 -0.81 -3.52 -5.93
CA HIS A 216 -0.63 -4.18 -4.65
C HIS A 216 -0.04 -5.59 -4.83
N LYS A 217 0.91 -5.96 -3.95
CA LYS A 217 1.45 -7.32 -3.86
C LYS A 217 1.27 -7.84 -2.44
N THR A 218 0.39 -8.82 -2.28
CA THR A 218 0.16 -9.47 -0.99
C THR A 218 1.25 -10.47 -0.66
N ALA A 219 1.38 -10.85 0.62
CA ALA A 219 2.30 -11.90 1.05
C ALA A 219 2.03 -13.22 0.31
N TYR A 220 0.77 -13.58 0.07
CA TYR A 220 0.38 -14.76 -0.67
C TYR A 220 0.90 -14.76 -2.13
N MET A 221 0.82 -13.61 -2.82
CA MET A 221 1.40 -13.46 -4.16
C MET A 221 2.91 -13.66 -4.14
N VAL A 222 3.59 -13.05 -3.17
CA VAL A 222 5.05 -13.15 -3.01
C VAL A 222 5.48 -14.58 -2.75
N GLU A 223 4.78 -15.31 -1.88
CA GLU A 223 5.05 -16.73 -1.60
C GLU A 223 4.87 -17.59 -2.86
N SER A 224 3.81 -17.36 -3.64
CA SER A 224 3.59 -18.01 -4.91
C SER A 224 4.72 -17.75 -5.92
N MET A 225 5.18 -16.48 -6.02
CA MET A 225 6.32 -16.12 -6.87
C MET A 225 7.61 -16.85 -6.44
N VAL A 226 7.88 -16.92 -5.14
CA VAL A 226 9.08 -17.58 -4.60
C VAL A 226 9.04 -19.08 -4.90
N THR A 227 7.92 -19.75 -4.65
CA THR A 227 7.73 -21.17 -4.91
C THR A 227 7.90 -21.48 -6.41
N THR A 228 7.24 -20.70 -7.27
CA THR A 228 7.35 -20.80 -8.73
C THR A 228 8.78 -20.63 -9.21
N THR A 229 9.48 -19.62 -8.69
CA THR A 229 10.87 -19.34 -9.03
C THR A 229 11.78 -20.52 -8.67
N ALA A 230 11.63 -21.07 -7.44
CA ALA A 230 12.44 -22.20 -6.99
C ALA A 230 12.23 -23.46 -7.86
N GLN A 231 10.97 -23.77 -8.20
CA GLN A 231 10.64 -24.92 -9.04
C GLN A 231 11.15 -24.76 -10.48
N ASN A 232 10.98 -23.58 -11.09
CA ASN A 232 11.43 -23.31 -12.44
C ASN A 232 12.96 -23.30 -12.57
N ILE A 233 13.69 -22.81 -11.54
CA ILE A 233 15.15 -22.92 -11.48
C ILE A 233 15.57 -24.39 -11.43
N ARG A 234 14.92 -25.21 -10.60
CA ARG A 234 15.17 -26.65 -10.53
C ARG A 234 14.94 -27.33 -11.88
N ASP A 235 13.81 -27.03 -12.55
CA ASP A 235 13.53 -27.58 -13.88
C ASP A 235 14.64 -27.21 -14.88
N GLN A 236 15.09 -25.96 -14.86
CA GLN A 236 16.17 -25.51 -15.74
C GLN A 236 17.50 -26.21 -15.46
N ILE A 237 17.85 -26.44 -14.19
CA ILE A 237 19.05 -27.19 -13.81
C ILE A 237 18.98 -28.65 -14.30
N ASP A 238 17.79 -29.24 -14.22
CA ASP A 238 17.53 -30.61 -14.70
C ASP A 238 17.35 -30.72 -16.22
N GLY A 239 17.57 -29.63 -16.97
CA GLY A 239 17.43 -29.58 -18.43
C GLY A 239 15.98 -29.55 -18.93
N ARG A 240 15.02 -29.29 -18.06
CA ARG A 240 13.61 -29.12 -18.42
C ARG A 240 13.26 -27.64 -18.64
N ALA A 241 12.24 -27.39 -19.43
CA ALA A 241 11.70 -26.03 -19.57
C ALA A 241 10.95 -25.61 -18.30
N PRO A 242 11.00 -24.33 -17.88
CA PRO A 242 10.17 -23.79 -16.83
C PRO A 242 8.68 -24.03 -17.12
N SER A 243 7.93 -24.55 -16.15
CA SER A 243 6.53 -24.94 -16.32
C SER A 243 5.57 -24.34 -15.30
N GLN A 244 6.09 -23.88 -14.16
CA GLN A 244 5.28 -23.34 -13.09
C GLN A 244 4.95 -21.87 -13.31
N ARG A 245 3.76 -21.44 -12.88
CA ARG A 245 3.26 -20.05 -12.98
C ARG A 245 2.88 -19.53 -11.62
N ALA A 246 3.24 -18.29 -11.33
CA ALA A 246 2.86 -17.63 -10.08
C ALA A 246 1.37 -17.26 -10.08
N SER A 247 0.74 -17.38 -8.91
CA SER A 247 -0.63 -16.94 -8.69
C SER A 247 -0.66 -15.44 -8.31
N TRP A 248 -1.53 -14.69 -8.95
CA TRP A 248 -1.81 -13.29 -8.66
C TRP A 248 -3.09 -13.11 -7.84
N ARG A 249 -3.37 -14.04 -6.93
CA ARG A 249 -4.50 -13.91 -6.00
C ARG A 249 -4.13 -12.95 -4.87
N ALA A 250 -4.94 -11.94 -4.64
CA ALA A 250 -4.78 -11.09 -3.48
C ALA A 250 -5.51 -11.72 -2.29
N VAL A 251 -4.77 -12.07 -1.25
CA VAL A 251 -5.30 -12.47 0.06
C VAL A 251 -4.67 -11.56 1.09
N SER A 252 -5.47 -10.91 1.91
CA SER A 252 -4.96 -10.00 2.94
C SER A 252 -5.84 -10.01 4.18
N LEU A 253 -5.18 -9.86 5.33
CA LEU A 253 -5.79 -9.63 6.62
C LEU A 253 -5.22 -8.32 7.18
N ALA A 254 -6.07 -7.37 7.54
CA ALA A 254 -5.71 -6.09 8.11
C ALA A 254 -6.37 -5.92 9.49
N ASP A 255 -5.65 -5.38 10.46
CA ASP A 255 -6.16 -5.06 11.78
C ASP A 255 -6.62 -3.60 11.81
N LEU A 256 -7.86 -3.35 12.20
CA LEU A 256 -8.45 -2.01 12.27
C LEU A 256 -8.59 -1.50 13.70
N GLY A 257 -7.87 -2.09 14.66
CA GLY A 257 -7.87 -1.69 16.07
C GLY A 257 -9.09 -2.17 16.85
N ALA A 258 -10.30 -2.00 16.33
CA ALA A 258 -11.54 -2.54 16.87
C ALA A 258 -12.19 -3.41 15.79
N GLY A 259 -11.67 -4.63 15.60
CA GLY A 259 -12.01 -5.54 14.52
C GLY A 259 -10.93 -5.58 13.44
N GLY A 260 -11.12 -6.40 12.42
CA GLY A 260 -10.20 -6.55 11.29
C GLY A 260 -10.91 -6.52 9.95
N LEU A 261 -10.13 -6.46 8.90
CA LEU A 261 -10.54 -6.50 7.50
C LEU A 261 -9.84 -7.67 6.82
N ALA A 262 -10.60 -8.53 6.19
CA ALA A 262 -10.10 -9.62 5.37
C ALA A 262 -10.63 -9.50 3.95
N PHE A 263 -9.78 -9.80 2.97
CA PHE A 263 -10.25 -9.89 1.59
C PHE A 263 -9.55 -10.97 0.78
N ILE A 264 -10.27 -11.49 -0.20
CA ILE A 264 -9.76 -12.42 -1.21
C ILE A 264 -10.20 -11.89 -2.57
N ALA A 265 -9.25 -11.53 -3.42
CA ALA A 265 -9.48 -11.22 -4.83
C ALA A 265 -8.78 -12.29 -5.68
N ASN A 266 -9.56 -13.10 -6.39
CA ASN A 266 -9.04 -14.11 -7.29
C ASN A 266 -9.08 -13.57 -8.71
N GLU A 267 -7.89 -13.53 -9.33
CA GLU A 267 -7.59 -12.82 -10.58
C GLU A 267 -7.70 -11.27 -10.41
N GLU A 268 -6.58 -10.62 -10.47
CA GLU A 268 -6.48 -9.18 -10.76
C GLU A 268 -6.40 -9.03 -12.28
N PRO A 269 -7.14 -8.20 -12.95
CA PRO A 269 -8.20 -7.28 -12.55
C PRO A 269 -9.61 -7.89 -12.64
N PRO A 270 -10.67 -7.10 -12.32
CA PRO A 270 -12.05 -7.52 -12.60
C PRO A 270 -12.30 -7.80 -14.10
N PRO A 271 -13.25 -8.72 -14.47
CA PRO A 271 -14.15 -9.44 -13.57
C PRO A 271 -13.46 -10.62 -12.86
N ARG A 272 -13.67 -10.74 -11.56
CA ARG A 272 -13.07 -11.79 -10.72
C ARG A 272 -13.98 -12.99 -10.56
N ARG A 273 -13.37 -14.20 -10.37
CA ARG A 273 -14.12 -15.41 -10.02
C ARG A 273 -14.49 -15.46 -8.55
N ILE A 274 -13.65 -14.88 -7.69
CA ILE A 274 -13.87 -14.73 -6.25
C ILE A 274 -13.54 -13.29 -5.92
N ASP A 275 -14.53 -12.60 -5.37
CA ASP A 275 -14.43 -11.25 -4.82
C ASP A 275 -15.13 -11.29 -3.47
N TRP A 276 -14.32 -11.33 -2.39
CA TRP A 276 -14.85 -11.48 -1.03
C TRP A 276 -14.15 -10.47 -0.12
N PHE A 277 -14.97 -9.78 0.63
CA PHE A 277 -14.55 -8.81 1.62
C PHE A 277 -15.34 -9.01 2.91
N GLU A 278 -14.64 -9.04 4.05
CA GLU A 278 -15.27 -9.19 5.36
C GLU A 278 -14.61 -8.26 6.37
N GLN A 279 -15.42 -7.74 7.28
CA GLN A 279 -14.97 -6.93 8.39
C GLN A 279 -15.56 -7.49 9.69
N GLY A 280 -14.72 -7.73 10.70
CA GLY A 280 -15.17 -8.27 11.98
C GLY A 280 -14.04 -8.61 12.93
N ASP A 281 -14.40 -8.88 14.19
CA ASP A 281 -13.44 -9.16 15.27
C ASP A 281 -12.66 -10.46 15.05
N TRP A 282 -13.27 -11.44 14.38
CA TRP A 282 -12.63 -12.71 14.06
C TRP A 282 -11.39 -12.54 13.18
N VAL A 283 -11.36 -11.51 12.31
CA VAL A 283 -10.21 -11.22 11.42
C VAL A 283 -8.99 -10.81 12.24
N GLN A 284 -9.19 -10.04 13.30
CA GLN A 284 -8.14 -9.67 14.24
C GLN A 284 -7.54 -10.89 14.92
N LEU A 285 -8.40 -11.82 15.39
CA LEU A 285 -7.96 -13.08 15.98
C LEU A 285 -7.22 -13.97 14.98
N ALA A 286 -7.70 -14.06 13.74
CA ALA A 286 -7.05 -14.82 12.69
C ALA A 286 -5.65 -14.27 12.36
N ARG A 287 -5.50 -12.95 12.29
CA ARG A 287 -4.21 -12.30 12.05
C ARG A 287 -3.19 -12.59 13.17
N CYS A 288 -3.61 -12.48 14.43
CA CYS A 288 -2.76 -12.83 15.57
C CYS A 288 -2.28 -14.29 15.50
N SER A 289 -3.14 -15.22 15.06
CA SER A 289 -2.79 -16.62 14.91
C SER A 289 -1.79 -16.85 13.78
N VAL A 290 -1.91 -16.14 12.66
CA VAL A 290 -0.97 -16.24 11.52
C VAL A 290 0.40 -15.63 11.87
N CYS A 291 0.44 -14.54 12.61
CA CYS A 291 1.69 -13.91 13.05
C CYS A 291 2.48 -14.75 14.07
N ASN A 292 1.80 -15.58 14.87
CA ASN A 292 2.42 -16.43 15.89
C ASN A 292 2.96 -17.79 15.37
N VAL A 293 2.75 -18.12 14.10
CA VAL A 293 3.24 -19.37 13.49
C VAL A 293 4.64 -19.20 12.86
N GLY A 294 5.23 -18.02 12.94
CA GLY A 294 6.53 -17.66 12.35
C GLY A 294 7.70 -17.54 13.33
N ASP A 295 7.55 -17.94 14.61
CA ASP A 295 8.64 -18.00 15.61
C ASP A 295 9.19 -19.43 15.76
#